data_372647b0d4aa3b5a096ee3ac6518a2ea
#
_entry.id   372647b0d4aa3b5a096ee3ac6518a2ea
#
_cell.length_a   1.000
_cell.length_b   1.000
_cell.length_c   1.000
_cell.angle_alpha   90.00
_cell.angle_beta   90.00
_cell.angle_gamma   90.00
#
_symmetry.space_group_name_H-M   'P 1'
#
loop_
_entity.id
_entity.type
_entity.pdbx_description
1 polymer ?
#
loop_
_entity_poly.entity_id
_entity_poly.type
_entity_poly.pdbx_seq_one_letter_code
_entity_poly.pdbx_strand_id
1 'polypeptide(L)'
;MNYLVPAWHRLLDDWSWTIPRIEFDDAVSHIKTFQENQVPYSLVITDYQPQLSTKLNQLTISPSQILNVFDYLQGVNHLDNQIVTYRDFNWPADSQFDFTSFRIVVLVKGQLYARITFDTQGKILWVDYFVNDKHTRRLLLDSRGFISREELFNDQDQPTQHIYYDEQGYWRIKHDLSTDQVEVNSMFADLTKHLHYDYLSDLLTEVIQDHLLNHFDHDNDHLVVTLDDQTKIEPDKYLQYQPLFSLSRWHPYQQNLAKINDKSHNNLALLADNDETYELIKKQTGLDVPIIPLFQSRFNLGHSQRLSQERIGLFIENMTDDEAHQAVELIYQRLVKKPAAEALTILTYSIEKMQLAQNCINQLKENHQGEFILASEAPDEVEEILTEQTSIPKLDIDAQRITTPAEIGRQFDSLRIVIDWGPTVDEFLQITAISTGIPQLCRQTNRQVKDYQNGVICPTISDINQGLDYFLGNLKHWNQSLVYDVQLMNQYSAAELMTKWQTLFKK
;
A
#
# COMPACT_ATOMS: atom_id res chain seq x y z
N MET A 1 23.59 -11.19 7.52
CA MET A 1 22.23 -10.68 7.77
C MET A 1 21.82 -9.74 6.64
N ASN A 2 20.51 -9.62 6.32
CA ASN A 2 20.03 -8.63 5.36
C ASN A 2 19.30 -7.53 6.13
N TYR A 3 19.85 -6.32 6.13
CA TYR A 3 19.26 -5.17 6.80
C TYR A 3 18.40 -4.41 5.79
N LEU A 4 17.13 -4.14 6.13
CA LEU A 4 16.18 -3.42 5.32
C LEU A 4 15.80 -2.11 6.02
N VAL A 5 16.00 -0.99 5.35
CA VAL A 5 15.63 0.35 5.82
C VAL A 5 14.45 0.84 4.98
N PRO A 6 13.21 0.59 5.39
CA PRO A 6 12.02 1.02 4.66
C PRO A 6 11.76 2.52 4.81
N ALA A 7 11.08 3.13 3.85
CA ALA A 7 10.63 4.51 3.89
C ALA A 7 9.18 4.61 4.44
N TRP A 8 8.96 4.15 5.66
CA TRP A 8 7.61 4.06 6.25
C TRP A 8 7.17 5.31 7.02
N HIS A 9 7.65 6.50 6.64
CA HIS A 9 7.32 7.76 7.32
C HIS A 9 5.85 8.18 7.22
N ARG A 10 5.09 7.68 6.23
CA ARG A 10 3.67 7.99 6.03
C ARG A 10 2.70 7.04 6.70
N LEU A 11 3.17 6.04 7.42
CA LEU A 11 2.33 4.99 8.03
C LEU A 11 1.42 5.48 9.16
N LEU A 12 1.60 6.71 9.65
CA LEU A 12 0.93 7.23 10.83
C LEU A 12 -0.25 8.14 10.58
N ASP A 13 -0.27 8.85 9.45
CA ASP A 13 -1.12 10.04 9.35
C ASP A 13 -2.55 9.74 8.88
N ASP A 14 -2.86 8.52 8.51
CA ASP A 14 -4.18 8.18 7.99
C ASP A 14 -4.76 6.92 8.64
N TRP A 15 -5.68 7.11 9.59
CA TRP A 15 -6.44 6.00 10.17
C TRP A 15 -7.35 5.29 9.14
N SER A 16 -7.69 5.97 8.03
CA SER A 16 -8.42 5.41 6.90
C SER A 16 -7.54 4.54 5.99
N TRP A 17 -6.31 4.30 6.39
CA TRP A 17 -5.34 3.49 5.64
C TRP A 17 -5.90 2.12 5.34
N THR A 18 -6.35 1.97 4.15
CA THR A 18 -6.69 0.69 3.59
C THR A 18 -5.40 -0.01 3.16
N ILE A 19 -5.24 -1.22 3.59
CA ILE A 19 -4.10 -2.15 3.39
C ILE A 19 -3.49 -2.18 1.97
N PRO A 20 -4.21 -1.92 0.86
CA PRO A 20 -3.64 -2.00 -0.49
C PRO A 20 -2.38 -1.16 -0.72
N ARG A 21 -2.28 0.01 -0.08
CA ARG A 21 -1.11 0.88 -0.28
C ARG A 21 0.15 0.36 0.37
N ILE A 22 0.05 -0.32 1.50
CA ILE A 22 1.22 -0.94 2.17
C ILE A 22 1.76 -2.12 1.37
N GLU A 23 0.89 -2.89 0.73
CA GLU A 23 1.33 -4.05 -0.07
C GLU A 23 2.00 -3.67 -1.38
N PHE A 24 1.85 -2.41 -1.82
CA PHE A 24 2.56 -1.85 -2.97
C PHE A 24 3.90 -1.23 -2.58
N ASP A 25 4.25 -1.23 -1.30
CA ASP A 25 5.54 -0.79 -0.79
C ASP A 25 6.64 -1.78 -1.18
N ASP A 26 7.77 -1.26 -1.65
CA ASP A 26 8.89 -2.07 -2.11
C ASP A 26 9.52 -2.88 -0.96
N ALA A 27 9.72 -2.26 0.21
CA ALA A 27 10.29 -2.95 1.37
C ALA A 27 9.39 -4.11 1.82
N VAL A 28 8.04 -3.94 1.82
CA VAL A 28 7.10 -5.02 2.13
C VAL A 28 7.24 -6.18 1.14
N SER A 29 7.37 -5.87 -0.15
CA SER A 29 7.56 -6.88 -1.19
C SER A 29 8.87 -7.65 -1.01
N HIS A 30 9.97 -6.95 -0.76
CA HIS A 30 11.28 -7.56 -0.50
C HIS A 30 11.26 -8.44 0.74
N ILE A 31 10.65 -7.95 1.83
CA ILE A 31 10.46 -8.70 3.07
C ILE A 31 9.69 -10.01 2.81
N LYS A 32 8.58 -9.96 2.09
CA LYS A 32 7.79 -11.15 1.75
C LYS A 32 8.62 -12.16 0.96
N THR A 33 9.42 -11.70 -0.01
CA THR A 33 10.32 -12.57 -0.78
C THR A 33 11.35 -13.24 0.13
N PHE A 34 11.98 -12.53 1.06
CA PHE A 34 12.93 -13.09 2.00
C PHE A 34 12.27 -14.09 2.95
N GLN A 35 11.10 -13.71 3.50
CA GLN A 35 10.37 -14.54 4.45
C GLN A 35 9.90 -15.88 3.84
N GLU A 36 9.33 -15.85 2.64
CA GLU A 36 8.90 -17.06 1.92
C GLU A 36 10.06 -18.00 1.59
N ASN A 37 11.25 -17.45 1.36
CA ASN A 37 12.47 -18.24 1.13
C ASN A 37 13.27 -18.53 2.41
N GLN A 38 12.74 -18.22 3.59
CA GLN A 38 13.38 -18.42 4.89
C GLN A 38 14.76 -17.75 5.01
N VAL A 39 14.96 -16.64 4.29
CA VAL A 39 16.17 -15.83 4.37
C VAL A 39 16.06 -14.86 5.54
N PRO A 40 17.02 -14.90 6.49
CA PRO A 40 16.97 -14.02 7.65
C PRO A 40 17.16 -12.56 7.26
N TYR A 41 16.36 -11.67 7.86
CA TYR A 41 16.44 -10.23 7.65
C TYR A 41 16.19 -9.46 8.95
N SER A 42 16.73 -8.25 9.02
CA SER A 42 16.55 -7.28 10.10
C SER A 42 15.88 -6.02 9.54
N LEU A 43 14.94 -5.45 10.28
CA LEU A 43 14.34 -4.17 9.95
C LEU A 43 15.03 -3.04 10.73
N VAL A 44 15.34 -1.95 10.04
CA VAL A 44 15.83 -0.71 10.63
C VAL A 44 14.78 0.38 10.39
N ILE A 45 13.98 0.66 11.42
CA ILE A 45 12.87 1.63 11.37
C ILE A 45 13.38 2.97 11.84
N THR A 46 13.41 3.94 10.94
CA THR A 46 13.96 5.29 11.17
C THR A 46 12.93 6.31 11.60
N ASP A 47 11.66 6.02 11.34
CA ASP A 47 10.55 6.90 11.63
C ASP A 47 9.79 6.47 12.89
N TYR A 48 9.13 7.45 13.52
CA TYR A 48 8.29 7.18 14.68
C TYR A 48 7.05 6.37 14.27
N GLN A 49 6.96 5.13 14.76
CA GLN A 49 5.94 4.14 14.37
C GLN A 49 5.29 3.47 15.59
N PRO A 50 4.41 4.17 16.34
CA PRO A 50 3.79 3.61 17.55
C PRO A 50 2.84 2.44 17.27
N GLN A 51 2.40 2.26 16.02
CA GLN A 51 1.54 1.16 15.59
C GLN A 51 2.31 0.05 14.85
N LEU A 52 3.65 0.05 14.89
CA LEU A 52 4.49 -0.86 14.11
C LEU A 52 4.13 -2.33 14.37
N SER A 53 4.01 -2.76 15.63
CA SER A 53 3.73 -4.16 15.97
C SER A 53 2.37 -4.62 15.41
N THR A 54 1.35 -3.78 15.46
CA THR A 54 0.03 -4.05 14.86
C THR A 54 0.14 -4.18 13.34
N LYS A 55 0.91 -3.30 12.69
CA LYS A 55 1.11 -3.33 11.23
C LYS A 55 1.88 -4.56 10.76
N LEU A 56 2.98 -4.90 11.44
CA LEU A 56 3.75 -6.10 11.12
C LEU A 56 2.89 -7.38 11.25
N ASN A 57 2.07 -7.46 12.30
CA ASN A 57 1.13 -8.57 12.49
C ASN A 57 0.08 -8.65 11.37
N GLN A 58 -0.51 -7.51 10.99
CA GLN A 58 -1.49 -7.45 9.88
C GLN A 58 -0.87 -7.90 8.55
N LEU A 59 0.39 -7.55 8.30
CA LEU A 59 1.13 -7.94 7.10
C LEU A 59 1.75 -9.35 7.20
N THR A 60 1.63 -10.01 8.35
CA THR A 60 2.30 -11.30 8.64
C THR A 60 3.83 -11.23 8.46
N ILE A 61 4.42 -10.10 8.84
CA ILE A 61 5.86 -9.84 8.78
C ILE A 61 6.50 -10.19 10.11
N SER A 62 7.51 -11.07 10.08
CA SER A 62 8.24 -11.56 11.27
C SER A 62 9.74 -11.48 11.03
N PRO A 63 10.37 -10.32 11.26
CA PRO A 63 11.81 -10.16 11.09
C PRO A 63 12.59 -10.92 12.18
N SER A 64 13.82 -11.30 11.86
CA SER A 64 14.75 -11.90 12.83
C SER A 64 15.14 -10.91 13.93
N GLN A 65 15.27 -9.63 13.56
CA GLN A 65 15.61 -8.53 14.46
C GLN A 65 14.91 -7.24 13.97
N ILE A 66 14.65 -6.33 14.90
CA ILE A 66 14.16 -4.98 14.60
C ILE A 66 15.00 -3.99 15.39
N LEU A 67 15.60 -3.02 14.70
CA LEU A 67 16.01 -1.76 15.29
C LEU A 67 14.91 -0.74 14.99
N ASN A 68 14.06 -0.42 15.95
CA ASN A 68 13.23 0.76 15.92
C ASN A 68 13.96 1.88 16.66
N VAL A 69 14.40 2.91 15.94
CA VAL A 69 15.21 3.98 16.52
C VAL A 69 14.46 4.70 17.64
N PHE A 70 13.17 4.93 17.49
CA PHE A 70 12.36 5.58 18.53
C PHE A 70 12.15 4.67 19.75
N ASP A 71 11.92 3.36 19.55
CA ASP A 71 11.87 2.40 20.67
C ASP A 71 13.19 2.40 21.47
N TYR A 72 14.32 2.39 20.75
CA TYR A 72 15.64 2.49 21.38
C TYR A 72 15.79 3.77 22.23
N LEU A 73 15.47 4.92 21.62
CA LEU A 73 15.56 6.22 22.30
C LEU A 73 14.56 6.36 23.46
N GLN A 74 13.38 5.75 23.35
CA GLN A 74 12.38 5.71 24.43
C GLN A 74 12.67 4.63 25.48
N GLY A 75 13.66 3.76 25.25
CA GLY A 75 13.98 2.65 26.16
C GLY A 75 12.89 1.60 26.26
N VAL A 76 12.14 1.40 25.17
CA VAL A 76 11.05 0.42 25.09
C VAL A 76 11.63 -0.95 24.80
N ASN A 77 11.51 -1.87 25.76
CA ASN A 77 12.09 -3.21 25.65
C ASN A 77 11.04 -4.33 25.72
N HIS A 78 9.77 -4.00 25.98
CA HIS A 78 8.71 -4.99 26.17
C HIS A 78 7.86 -5.15 24.92
N LEU A 79 7.44 -6.39 24.67
CA LEU A 79 6.51 -6.75 23.60
C LEU A 79 5.09 -6.97 24.13
N ASP A 80 4.90 -6.85 25.45
CA ASP A 80 3.62 -7.13 26.11
C ASP A 80 2.59 -6.05 25.77
N ASN A 81 1.47 -6.46 25.20
CA ASN A 81 0.35 -5.58 24.92
C ASN A 81 -0.50 -5.36 26.15
N GLN A 82 -0.57 -4.12 26.63
CA GLN A 82 -1.52 -3.71 27.65
C GLN A 82 -2.75 -3.08 26.99
N ILE A 83 -3.92 -3.37 27.53
CA ILE A 83 -5.17 -2.75 27.06
C ILE A 83 -5.36 -1.45 27.83
N VAL A 84 -5.25 -0.32 27.13
CA VAL A 84 -5.58 1.00 27.68
C VAL A 84 -7.00 1.36 27.28
N THR A 85 -7.80 1.77 28.25
CA THR A 85 -9.18 2.22 28.05
C THR A 85 -9.32 3.69 28.38
N TYR A 86 -10.42 4.32 27.99
CA TYR A 86 -10.68 5.71 28.35
C TYR A 86 -10.74 5.95 29.87
N ARG A 87 -10.96 4.88 30.68
CA ARG A 87 -11.03 4.95 32.15
C ARG A 87 -9.66 5.05 32.81
N ASP A 88 -8.60 4.74 32.09
CA ASP A 88 -7.23 4.78 32.61
C ASP A 88 -6.65 6.19 32.59
N PHE A 89 -7.38 7.14 31.99
CA PHE A 89 -7.01 8.57 31.99
C PHE A 89 -7.65 9.31 33.15
N ASN A 90 -6.93 10.32 33.67
CA ASN A 90 -7.42 11.20 34.71
C ASN A 90 -8.37 12.27 34.15
N TRP A 91 -9.68 12.03 34.24
CA TRP A 91 -10.70 12.97 33.82
C TRP A 91 -11.15 13.90 34.96
N PRO A 92 -11.54 15.16 34.67
CA PRO A 92 -12.20 16.00 35.63
C PRO A 92 -13.47 15.36 36.22
N ALA A 93 -13.81 15.67 37.47
CA ALA A 93 -14.92 15.02 38.17
C ALA A 93 -16.28 15.17 37.47
N ASP A 94 -16.51 16.28 36.73
CA ASP A 94 -17.76 16.59 36.04
C ASP A 94 -17.76 16.14 34.57
N SER A 95 -16.88 15.19 34.18
CA SER A 95 -16.75 14.71 32.79
C SER A 95 -17.97 13.89 32.38
N GLN A 96 -18.52 14.25 31.22
CA GLN A 96 -19.56 13.52 30.51
C GLN A 96 -18.95 12.89 29.24
N PHE A 97 -19.34 11.64 28.93
CA PHE A 97 -18.80 10.88 27.82
C PHE A 97 -19.89 10.60 26.78
N ASP A 98 -19.74 11.15 25.60
CA ASP A 98 -20.60 10.89 24.47
C ASP A 98 -19.91 9.90 23.50
N PHE A 99 -20.55 8.73 23.34
CA PHE A 99 -20.00 7.64 22.53
C PHE A 99 -20.56 7.70 21.10
N THR A 100 -19.67 7.78 20.14
CA THR A 100 -19.99 7.66 18.71
C THR A 100 -19.35 6.40 18.14
N SER A 101 -19.65 6.05 16.88
CA SER A 101 -19.12 4.84 16.25
C SER A 101 -17.57 4.81 16.12
N PHE A 102 -16.91 5.99 16.18
CA PHE A 102 -15.47 6.10 15.93
C PHE A 102 -14.70 6.86 17.01
N ARG A 103 -15.40 7.53 17.93
CA ARG A 103 -14.80 8.43 18.91
C ARG A 103 -15.62 8.47 20.20
N ILE A 104 -14.92 8.79 21.29
CA ILE A 104 -15.57 9.25 22.51
C ILE A 104 -15.27 10.75 22.63
N VAL A 105 -16.32 11.55 22.80
CA VAL A 105 -16.23 12.99 23.08
C VAL A 105 -16.39 13.19 24.58
N VAL A 106 -15.43 13.87 25.20
CA VAL A 106 -15.47 14.19 26.64
C VAL A 106 -15.82 15.64 26.81
N LEU A 107 -16.94 15.89 27.50
CA LEU A 107 -17.43 17.22 27.83
C LEU A 107 -17.25 17.49 29.32
N VAL A 108 -16.81 18.70 29.67
CA VAL A 108 -16.75 19.19 31.05
C VAL A 108 -17.59 20.47 31.14
N LYS A 109 -18.64 20.43 31.93
CA LYS A 109 -19.63 21.56 32.06
C LYS A 109 -20.21 21.96 30.70
N GLY A 110 -20.44 21.01 29.82
CA GLY A 110 -20.98 21.22 28.46
C GLY A 110 -19.98 21.76 27.43
N GLN A 111 -18.71 21.97 27.80
CA GLN A 111 -17.65 22.39 26.87
C GLN A 111 -16.80 21.19 26.47
N LEU A 112 -16.31 21.21 25.22
CA LEU A 112 -15.41 20.18 24.72
C LEU A 112 -14.10 20.21 25.50
N TYR A 113 -13.78 19.06 26.14
CA TYR A 113 -12.55 18.87 26.89
C TYR A 113 -11.56 17.95 26.17
N ALA A 114 -12.06 16.82 25.63
CA ALA A 114 -11.21 15.88 24.90
C ALA A 114 -11.97 15.09 23.84
N ARG A 115 -11.22 14.54 22.88
CA ARG A 115 -11.69 13.54 21.90
C ARG A 115 -10.77 12.34 21.92
N ILE A 116 -11.33 11.14 22.08
CA ILE A 116 -10.60 9.90 22.05
C ILE A 116 -10.87 9.23 20.71
N THR A 117 -9.82 8.94 19.95
CA THR A 117 -9.90 8.29 18.64
C THR A 117 -9.38 6.87 18.74
N PHE A 118 -10.08 5.93 18.08
CA PHE A 118 -9.79 4.50 18.10
C PHE A 118 -9.34 4.02 16.73
N ASP A 119 -8.56 2.95 16.72
CA ASP A 119 -8.28 2.17 15.52
C ASP A 119 -9.49 1.27 15.16
N THR A 120 -9.37 0.52 14.06
CA THR A 120 -10.40 -0.42 13.59
C THR A 120 -10.59 -1.63 14.50
N GLN A 121 -9.68 -1.87 15.47
CA GLN A 121 -9.73 -2.94 16.45
C GLN A 121 -10.25 -2.46 17.81
N GLY A 122 -10.56 -1.16 17.95
CA GLY A 122 -11.05 -0.55 19.18
C GLY A 122 -9.97 -0.17 20.19
N LYS A 123 -8.68 -0.16 19.79
CA LYS A 123 -7.59 0.39 20.60
C LYS A 123 -7.56 1.90 20.47
N ILE A 124 -7.22 2.62 21.56
CA ILE A 124 -7.04 4.06 21.50
C ILE A 124 -5.78 4.39 20.71
N LEU A 125 -5.93 5.19 19.66
CA LEU A 125 -4.80 5.73 18.87
C LEU A 125 -4.24 6.99 19.50
N TRP A 126 -5.14 7.95 19.81
CA TRP A 126 -4.77 9.20 20.46
C TRP A 126 -5.92 9.84 21.22
N VAL A 127 -5.56 10.77 22.09
CA VAL A 127 -6.49 11.62 22.83
C VAL A 127 -6.13 13.08 22.60
N ASP A 128 -7.04 13.82 21.95
CA ASP A 128 -6.93 15.26 21.75
C ASP A 128 -7.54 15.99 22.95
N TYR A 129 -6.86 17.03 23.45
CA TYR A 129 -7.32 17.87 24.53
C TYR A 129 -7.57 19.30 24.06
N PHE A 130 -8.65 19.90 24.58
CA PHE A 130 -9.11 21.23 24.17
C PHE A 130 -9.23 22.15 25.37
N VAL A 131 -8.88 23.43 25.17
CA VAL A 131 -9.09 24.51 26.14
C VAL A 131 -9.76 25.67 25.41
N ASN A 132 -10.97 26.07 25.82
CA ASN A 132 -11.78 27.08 25.14
C ASN A 132 -11.94 26.79 23.63
N ASP A 133 -12.32 25.55 23.29
CA ASP A 133 -12.48 25.01 21.94
C ASP A 133 -11.22 25.00 21.06
N LYS A 134 -10.05 25.38 21.61
CA LYS A 134 -8.77 25.29 20.91
C LYS A 134 -8.08 23.96 21.24
N HIS A 135 -7.60 23.29 20.21
CA HIS A 135 -6.76 22.10 20.38
C HIS A 135 -5.41 22.53 20.97
N THR A 136 -5.04 21.95 22.09
CA THR A 136 -3.82 22.34 22.81
C THR A 136 -2.79 21.23 22.92
N ARG A 137 -3.27 19.99 22.93
CA ARG A 137 -2.43 18.82 23.21
C ARG A 137 -3.04 17.55 22.64
N ARG A 138 -2.18 16.67 22.11
CA ARG A 138 -2.52 15.30 21.73
C ARG A 138 -1.60 14.33 22.43
N LEU A 139 -2.17 13.27 22.98
CA LEU A 139 -1.42 12.11 23.47
C LEU A 139 -1.56 10.97 22.49
N LEU A 140 -0.46 10.50 21.90
CA LEU A 140 -0.43 9.32 21.03
C LEU A 140 -0.08 8.09 21.84
N LEU A 141 -0.84 7.02 21.63
CA LEU A 141 -0.62 5.74 22.27
C LEU A 141 0.13 4.79 21.35
N ASP A 142 1.10 4.09 21.92
CA ASP A 142 1.70 2.94 21.28
C ASP A 142 0.73 1.75 21.31
N SER A 143 0.76 0.91 20.28
CA SER A 143 -0.08 -0.30 20.19
C SER A 143 0.16 -1.28 21.34
N ARG A 144 1.27 -1.15 22.06
CA ARG A 144 1.62 -1.91 23.28
C ARG A 144 0.96 -1.38 24.55
N GLY A 145 0.29 -0.21 24.48
CA GLY A 145 -0.58 0.29 25.56
C GLY A 145 0.09 1.26 26.52
N PHE A 146 0.89 2.21 26.03
CA PHE A 146 1.40 3.34 26.82
C PHE A 146 1.35 4.63 26.00
N ILE A 147 1.41 5.78 26.71
CA ILE A 147 1.52 7.08 26.04
C ILE A 147 2.94 7.23 25.53
N SER A 148 3.11 7.13 24.22
CA SER A 148 4.41 7.13 23.58
C SER A 148 4.88 8.53 23.19
N ARG A 149 3.96 9.41 22.75
CA ARG A 149 4.29 10.79 22.36
C ARG A 149 3.18 11.75 22.78
N GLU A 150 3.59 12.92 23.22
CA GLU A 150 2.72 14.08 23.39
C GLU A 150 3.08 15.12 22.32
N GLU A 151 2.05 15.71 21.73
CA GLU A 151 2.16 16.82 20.79
C GLU A 151 1.51 18.06 21.39
N LEU A 152 2.22 19.18 21.38
CA LEU A 152 1.69 20.48 21.82
C LEU A 152 1.34 21.33 20.60
N PHE A 153 0.22 22.04 20.66
CA PHE A 153 -0.32 22.81 19.55
C PHE A 153 -0.34 24.31 19.86
N ASN A 154 -0.14 25.12 18.82
CA ASN A 154 -0.34 26.58 18.89
C ASN A 154 -1.81 26.97 18.62
N ASP A 155 -2.08 28.28 18.66
CA ASP A 155 -3.41 28.82 18.39
C ASP A 155 -3.93 28.61 16.97
N GLN A 156 -3.08 28.23 16.03
CA GLN A 156 -3.42 27.91 14.63
C GLN A 156 -3.61 26.39 14.39
N ASP A 157 -3.72 25.59 15.46
CA ASP A 157 -3.84 24.15 15.40
C ASP A 157 -2.64 23.45 14.71
N GLN A 158 -1.45 24.03 14.84
CA GLN A 158 -0.22 23.45 14.31
C GLN A 158 0.61 22.90 15.45
N PRO A 159 1.17 21.68 15.34
CA PRO A 159 2.04 21.12 16.34
C PRO A 159 3.35 21.93 16.42
N THR A 160 3.79 22.22 17.64
CA THR A 160 4.98 23.02 17.92
C THR A 160 6.08 22.21 18.58
N GLN A 161 5.73 21.18 19.32
CA GLN A 161 6.67 20.34 20.05
C GLN A 161 6.16 18.90 20.12
N HIS A 162 7.08 17.95 19.96
CA HIS A 162 6.89 16.54 20.26
C HIS A 162 7.69 16.16 21.50
N ILE A 163 7.03 15.47 22.44
CA ILE A 163 7.67 14.93 23.66
C ILE A 163 7.47 13.42 23.64
N TYR A 164 8.57 12.68 23.63
CA TYR A 164 8.54 11.21 23.59
C TYR A 164 8.77 10.65 25.00
N TYR A 165 7.97 9.68 25.37
CA TYR A 165 7.96 9.07 26.70
C TYR A 165 8.36 7.60 26.66
N ASP A 166 8.91 7.11 27.78
CA ASP A 166 9.04 5.68 28.00
C ASP A 166 7.73 5.07 28.56
N GLU A 167 7.75 3.76 28.75
CA GLU A 167 6.60 3.00 29.29
C GLU A 167 6.23 3.40 30.71
N GLN A 168 7.14 4.01 31.47
CA GLN A 168 6.93 4.49 32.84
C GLN A 168 6.41 5.95 32.87
N GLY A 169 6.32 6.60 31.71
CA GLY A 169 5.86 7.98 31.58
C GLY A 169 6.96 9.04 31.83
N TYR A 170 8.23 8.65 31.87
CA TYR A 170 9.33 9.63 31.87
C TYR A 170 9.59 10.13 30.46
N TRP A 171 9.68 11.45 30.30
CA TRP A 171 10.08 11.99 29.00
C TRP A 171 11.54 11.63 28.71
N ARG A 172 11.80 11.22 27.47
CA ARG A 172 13.11 10.82 26.96
C ARG A 172 13.71 11.87 26.04
N ILE A 173 12.88 12.37 25.12
CA ILE A 173 13.27 13.31 24.09
C ILE A 173 12.20 14.39 23.98
N LYS A 174 12.63 15.65 23.78
CA LYS A 174 11.80 16.75 23.33
C LYS A 174 12.31 17.24 22.00
N HIS A 175 11.43 17.39 21.03
CA HIS A 175 11.74 17.89 19.70
C HIS A 175 10.91 19.16 19.45
N ASP A 176 11.57 20.30 19.30
CA ASP A 176 10.96 21.55 18.92
C ASP A 176 10.79 21.60 17.40
N LEU A 177 9.55 21.65 16.91
CA LEU A 177 9.25 21.59 15.47
C LEU A 177 9.51 22.91 14.74
N SER A 178 9.70 24.01 15.47
CA SER A 178 9.97 25.33 14.86
C SER A 178 11.45 25.51 14.55
N THR A 179 12.32 24.93 15.36
CA THR A 179 13.79 25.02 15.24
C THR A 179 14.45 23.72 14.81
N ASP A 180 13.71 22.61 14.81
CA ASP A 180 14.14 21.22 14.65
C ASP A 180 15.11 20.72 15.75
N GLN A 181 15.32 21.54 16.81
CA GLN A 181 16.22 21.20 17.92
C GLN A 181 15.66 20.08 18.80
N VAL A 182 16.57 19.23 19.27
CA VAL A 182 16.23 18.09 20.12
C VAL A 182 16.97 18.16 21.44
N GLU A 183 16.21 17.98 22.54
CA GLU A 183 16.71 17.82 23.89
C GLU A 183 16.54 16.37 24.35
N VAL A 184 17.62 15.72 24.82
CA VAL A 184 17.59 14.40 25.45
C VAL A 184 17.59 14.59 26.97
N ASN A 185 16.73 13.87 27.68
CA ASN A 185 16.66 13.95 29.13
C ASN A 185 17.97 13.46 29.76
N SER A 186 18.57 14.29 30.60
CA SER A 186 19.83 14.01 31.25
C SER A 186 19.87 12.75 32.14
N MET A 187 18.69 12.27 32.57
CA MET A 187 18.57 10.97 33.27
C MET A 187 18.95 9.77 32.38
N PHE A 188 18.98 9.96 31.08
CA PHE A 188 19.23 8.91 30.07
C PHE A 188 20.40 9.29 29.15
N ALA A 189 21.36 10.05 29.69
CA ALA A 189 22.49 10.57 28.95
C ALA A 189 23.45 9.49 28.37
N ASP A 190 23.35 8.26 28.84
CA ASP A 190 24.10 7.11 28.35
C ASP A 190 23.57 6.51 27.04
N LEU A 191 22.37 6.92 26.60
CA LEU A 191 21.77 6.45 25.34
C LEU A 191 22.32 7.18 24.10
N THR A 192 22.89 8.38 24.28
CA THR A 192 23.30 9.26 23.17
C THR A 192 24.60 9.96 23.50
N LYS A 193 25.36 10.42 22.47
CA LYS A 193 26.64 11.12 22.68
C LYS A 193 26.45 12.54 23.19
N HIS A 194 25.31 13.16 22.88
CA HIS A 194 25.00 14.54 23.24
C HIS A 194 23.60 14.62 23.87
N LEU A 195 23.40 15.63 24.73
CA LEU A 195 22.07 15.94 25.29
C LEU A 195 21.26 16.90 24.42
N HIS A 196 21.92 17.57 23.47
CA HIS A 196 21.30 18.52 22.56
C HIS A 196 21.77 18.28 21.13
N TYR A 197 20.86 18.34 20.19
CA TYR A 197 21.10 18.23 18.75
C TYR A 197 20.42 19.38 18.03
N ASP A 198 21.08 19.90 16.99
CA ASP A 198 20.53 20.99 16.18
C ASP A 198 19.38 20.49 15.29
N TYR A 199 19.41 19.21 14.88
CA TYR A 199 18.43 18.59 14.04
C TYR A 199 18.06 17.18 14.56
N LEU A 200 16.78 16.80 14.42
CA LEU A 200 16.34 15.43 14.75
C LEU A 200 17.10 14.40 13.91
N SER A 201 17.37 14.70 12.64
CA SER A 201 18.13 13.82 11.74
C SER A 201 19.53 13.46 12.26
N ASP A 202 20.18 14.35 13.01
CA ASP A 202 21.52 14.11 13.57
C ASP A 202 21.45 13.04 14.67
N LEU A 203 20.47 13.15 15.57
CA LEU A 203 20.22 12.14 16.61
C LEU A 203 19.90 10.78 16.01
N LEU A 204 18.96 10.74 15.03
CA LEU A 204 18.58 9.49 14.38
C LEU A 204 19.76 8.86 13.63
N THR A 205 20.56 9.68 12.94
CA THR A 205 21.77 9.24 12.23
C THR A 205 22.77 8.63 13.20
N GLU A 206 23.01 9.27 14.36
CA GLU A 206 23.93 8.76 15.39
C GLU A 206 23.51 7.36 15.84
N VAL A 207 22.26 7.16 16.22
CA VAL A 207 21.74 5.86 16.70
C VAL A 207 21.91 4.77 15.66
N ILE A 208 21.58 5.06 14.38
CA ILE A 208 21.71 4.07 13.31
C ILE A 208 23.16 3.74 13.01
N GLN A 209 24.02 4.75 12.93
CA GLN A 209 25.45 4.53 12.69
C GLN A 209 26.09 3.73 13.81
N ASP A 210 25.78 4.02 15.07
CA ASP A 210 26.28 3.24 16.19
C ASP A 210 25.78 1.79 16.16
N HIS A 211 24.51 1.57 15.78
CA HIS A 211 23.98 0.23 15.63
C HIS A 211 24.67 -0.54 14.50
N LEU A 212 24.79 0.07 13.31
CA LEU A 212 25.43 -0.58 12.16
C LEU A 212 26.91 -0.83 12.41
N LEU A 213 27.65 0.12 13.01
CA LEU A 213 29.06 -0.05 13.36
C LEU A 213 29.31 -1.27 14.28
N ASN A 214 28.37 -1.54 15.19
CA ASN A 214 28.50 -2.63 16.15
C ASN A 214 27.98 -3.98 15.66
N HIS A 215 27.11 -4.03 14.65
CA HIS A 215 26.39 -5.25 14.27
C HIS A 215 26.51 -5.61 12.79
N PHE A 216 26.96 -4.70 11.92
CA PHE A 216 27.03 -4.95 10.47
C PHE A 216 28.40 -5.52 10.09
N ASP A 217 28.39 -6.72 9.51
CA ASP A 217 29.57 -7.38 8.95
C ASP A 217 29.67 -7.04 7.46
N HIS A 218 30.66 -6.22 7.10
CA HIS A 218 30.88 -5.74 5.72
C HIS A 218 31.12 -6.86 4.70
N ASP A 219 31.58 -8.04 5.15
CA ASP A 219 31.87 -9.16 4.24
C ASP A 219 30.66 -10.06 4.01
N ASN A 220 29.71 -10.11 4.96
CA ASN A 220 28.63 -11.09 4.96
C ASN A 220 27.23 -10.49 5.03
N ASP A 221 27.11 -9.20 5.37
CA ASP A 221 25.83 -8.54 5.53
C ASP A 221 25.50 -7.63 4.33
N HIS A 222 24.21 -7.46 4.06
CA HIS A 222 23.74 -6.60 2.99
C HIS A 222 22.77 -5.55 3.55
N LEU A 223 22.92 -4.32 3.09
CA LEU A 223 22.04 -3.20 3.46
C LEU A 223 21.20 -2.80 2.25
N VAL A 224 19.88 -2.86 2.38
CA VAL A 224 18.91 -2.40 1.38
C VAL A 224 18.17 -1.19 1.94
N VAL A 225 18.22 -0.08 1.23
CA VAL A 225 17.61 1.19 1.65
C VAL A 225 16.57 1.61 0.62
N THR A 226 15.31 1.74 1.01
CA THR A 226 14.29 2.37 0.17
C THR A 226 14.60 3.85 0.02
N LEU A 227 14.75 4.31 -1.22
CA LEU A 227 15.04 5.71 -1.51
C LEU A 227 13.75 6.52 -1.58
N ASP A 228 13.64 7.54 -0.70
CA ASP A 228 12.51 8.46 -0.67
C ASP A 228 12.99 9.86 -0.28
N ASP A 229 12.51 10.89 -0.99
CA ASP A 229 12.90 12.29 -0.76
C ASP A 229 12.39 12.87 0.57
N GLN A 230 11.48 12.18 1.25
CA GLN A 230 10.88 12.61 2.52
C GLN A 230 11.48 11.92 3.75
N THR A 231 12.48 11.04 3.56
CA THR A 231 13.19 10.41 4.68
C THR A 231 13.96 11.46 5.49
N LYS A 232 13.95 11.30 6.82
CA LYS A 232 14.66 12.21 7.72
C LYS A 232 16.16 12.04 7.70
N ILE A 233 16.64 10.86 7.33
CA ILE A 233 18.07 10.54 7.27
C ILE A 233 18.53 10.64 5.83
N GLU A 234 19.51 11.48 5.58
CA GLU A 234 20.11 11.63 4.26
C GLU A 234 20.74 10.30 3.80
N PRO A 235 20.38 9.82 2.59
CA PRO A 235 20.83 8.51 2.10
C PRO A 235 22.35 8.35 1.98
N ASP A 236 23.08 9.44 1.83
CA ASP A 236 24.54 9.43 1.78
C ASP A 236 25.19 8.94 3.10
N LYS A 237 24.47 9.02 4.22
CA LYS A 237 24.94 8.48 5.51
C LYS A 237 25.10 6.95 5.51
N TYR A 238 24.47 6.27 4.55
CA TYR A 238 24.58 4.82 4.39
C TYR A 238 25.71 4.39 3.43
N LEU A 239 26.29 5.30 2.62
CA LEU A 239 27.25 4.96 1.56
C LEU A 239 28.46 4.15 2.03
N GLN A 240 28.93 4.37 3.26
CA GLN A 240 30.03 3.60 3.84
C GLN A 240 29.75 2.09 3.99
N TYR A 241 28.45 1.70 4.03
CA TYR A 241 28.00 0.30 4.12
C TYR A 241 27.69 -0.30 2.73
N GLN A 242 28.00 0.39 1.65
CA GLN A 242 27.73 -0.02 0.27
C GLN A 242 26.29 -0.50 0.05
N PRO A 243 25.28 0.32 0.37
CA PRO A 243 23.89 -0.09 0.30
C PRO A 243 23.42 -0.34 -1.12
N LEU A 244 22.48 -1.26 -1.28
CA LEU A 244 21.61 -1.35 -2.44
C LEU A 244 20.41 -0.44 -2.23
N PHE A 245 20.29 0.62 -3.01
CA PHE A 245 19.14 1.51 -2.94
C PHE A 245 17.99 0.95 -3.79
N SER A 246 16.84 0.74 -3.15
CA SER A 246 15.60 0.35 -3.80
C SER A 246 14.82 1.59 -4.22
N LEU A 247 14.45 1.67 -5.50
CA LEU A 247 13.68 2.75 -6.07
C LEU A 247 12.35 2.22 -6.59
N SER A 248 11.28 2.85 -6.17
CA SER A 248 9.93 2.48 -6.55
C SER A 248 9.11 3.69 -6.95
N ARG A 249 8.24 3.53 -7.96
CA ARG A 249 7.30 4.58 -8.38
C ARG A 249 6.38 5.09 -7.27
N TRP A 250 6.27 4.36 -6.17
CA TRP A 250 5.43 4.71 -5.02
C TRP A 250 6.09 5.71 -4.07
N HIS A 251 7.39 5.96 -4.25
CA HIS A 251 8.20 6.88 -3.47
C HIS A 251 8.75 8.02 -4.33
N PRO A 252 8.68 9.28 -3.90
CA PRO A 252 9.45 10.35 -4.54
C PRO A 252 10.93 10.16 -4.19
N TYR A 253 11.80 9.98 -5.17
CA TYR A 253 13.22 9.67 -4.96
C TYR A 253 14.19 10.54 -5.78
N GLN A 254 13.67 11.41 -6.64
CA GLN A 254 14.49 12.09 -7.65
C GLN A 254 15.57 13.00 -7.06
N GLN A 255 15.26 13.70 -5.96
CA GLN A 255 16.20 14.61 -5.30
C GLN A 255 17.31 13.83 -4.61
N ASN A 256 16.96 12.79 -3.85
CA ASN A 256 17.92 11.96 -3.14
C ASN A 256 18.74 11.12 -4.11
N LEU A 257 18.19 10.64 -5.22
CA LEU A 257 18.95 9.98 -6.27
C LEU A 257 20.02 10.91 -6.87
N ALA A 258 19.69 12.17 -7.15
CA ALA A 258 20.67 13.15 -7.63
C ALA A 258 21.80 13.36 -6.61
N LYS A 259 21.46 13.55 -5.32
CA LYS A 259 22.44 13.75 -4.24
C LYS A 259 23.42 12.58 -4.10
N ILE A 260 22.93 11.33 -4.09
CA ILE A 260 23.80 10.17 -3.95
C ILE A 260 24.62 9.90 -5.20
N ASN A 261 24.08 10.19 -6.39
CA ASN A 261 24.82 10.05 -7.64
C ASN A 261 26.02 10.98 -7.69
N ASP A 262 25.87 12.23 -7.26
CA ASP A 262 26.97 13.21 -7.17
C ASP A 262 28.06 12.81 -6.16
N LYS A 263 27.65 12.18 -5.03
CA LYS A 263 28.57 11.81 -3.93
C LYS A 263 29.27 10.47 -4.12
N SER A 264 28.69 9.55 -4.88
CA SER A 264 29.13 8.14 -4.94
C SER A 264 30.25 7.85 -5.93
N HIS A 265 30.67 8.82 -6.74
CA HIS A 265 31.73 8.66 -7.75
C HIS A 265 31.55 7.43 -8.67
N ASN A 266 30.31 7.14 -9.10
CA ASN A 266 29.91 6.02 -9.97
C ASN A 266 29.90 4.62 -9.30
N ASN A 267 29.94 4.51 -7.99
CA ASN A 267 29.87 3.22 -7.29
C ASN A 267 28.49 3.05 -6.57
N LEU A 268 27.40 3.26 -7.32
CA LEU A 268 26.05 3.10 -6.81
C LEU A 268 25.47 1.74 -7.20
N ALA A 269 24.97 1.02 -6.21
CA ALA A 269 24.11 -0.12 -6.41
C ALA A 269 22.64 0.31 -6.31
N LEU A 270 21.91 0.23 -7.41
CA LEU A 270 20.51 0.63 -7.52
C LEU A 270 19.65 -0.53 -8.00
N LEU A 271 18.40 -0.54 -7.57
CA LEU A 271 17.36 -1.51 -7.92
C LEU A 271 16.09 -0.78 -8.36
N ALA A 272 15.53 -1.14 -9.49
CA ALA A 272 14.23 -0.65 -9.96
C ALA A 272 13.12 -1.67 -9.67
N ASP A 273 11.92 -1.19 -9.41
CA ASP A 273 10.71 -2.02 -9.26
C ASP A 273 10.10 -2.44 -10.59
N ASN A 274 10.21 -1.60 -11.62
CA ASN A 274 9.61 -1.81 -12.94
C ASN A 274 10.38 -1.10 -14.07
N ASP A 275 9.89 -1.23 -15.30
CA ASP A 275 10.51 -0.63 -16.48
C ASP A 275 10.48 0.90 -16.47
N GLU A 276 9.42 1.52 -15.97
CA GLU A 276 9.31 2.97 -15.89
C GLU A 276 10.36 3.55 -14.96
N THR A 277 10.46 2.99 -13.75
CA THR A 277 11.50 3.36 -12.77
C THR A 277 12.91 3.12 -13.34
N TYR A 278 13.12 1.99 -14.03
CA TYR A 278 14.39 1.71 -14.70
C TYR A 278 14.77 2.79 -15.73
N GLU A 279 13.85 3.17 -16.61
CA GLU A 279 14.13 4.20 -17.64
C GLU A 279 14.41 5.58 -17.02
N LEU A 280 13.71 5.93 -15.93
CA LEU A 280 13.99 7.15 -15.17
C LEU A 280 15.39 7.14 -14.55
N ILE A 281 15.77 6.03 -13.89
CA ILE A 281 17.11 5.86 -13.31
C ILE A 281 18.17 5.97 -14.40
N LYS A 282 18.00 5.24 -15.50
CA LYS A 282 18.95 5.23 -16.63
C LYS A 282 19.14 6.61 -17.23
N LYS A 283 18.04 7.37 -17.38
CA LYS A 283 18.08 8.76 -17.86
C LYS A 283 18.83 9.68 -16.89
N GLN A 284 18.70 9.49 -15.59
CA GLN A 284 19.28 10.38 -14.58
C GLN A 284 20.73 10.03 -14.24
N THR A 285 21.08 8.75 -14.22
CA THR A 285 22.39 8.26 -13.76
C THR A 285 23.26 7.67 -14.86
N GLY A 286 22.66 7.26 -15.98
CA GLY A 286 23.34 6.50 -17.03
C GLY A 286 23.57 5.03 -16.71
N LEU A 287 23.17 4.54 -15.54
CA LEU A 287 23.40 3.19 -15.06
C LEU A 287 22.36 2.21 -15.61
N ASP A 288 22.82 1.00 -15.91
CA ASP A 288 21.98 -0.16 -16.19
C ASP A 288 21.73 -0.88 -14.86
N VAL A 289 20.47 -0.92 -14.38
CA VAL A 289 20.11 -1.44 -13.07
C VAL A 289 19.22 -2.68 -13.19
N PRO A 290 19.29 -3.62 -12.24
CA PRO A 290 18.37 -4.76 -12.22
C PRO A 290 16.94 -4.30 -11.92
N ILE A 291 15.97 -5.12 -12.38
CA ILE A 291 14.56 -4.94 -12.04
C ILE A 291 14.10 -6.16 -11.24
N ILE A 292 13.60 -5.89 -10.03
CA ILE A 292 12.90 -6.87 -9.21
C ILE A 292 11.47 -6.34 -9.02
N PRO A 293 10.46 -6.98 -9.63
CA PRO A 293 9.08 -6.54 -9.49
C PRO A 293 8.60 -6.68 -8.04
N LEU A 294 7.72 -5.76 -7.62
CA LEU A 294 7.21 -5.73 -6.25
C LEU A 294 6.26 -6.89 -5.93
N PHE A 295 5.65 -7.48 -6.95
CA PHE A 295 4.58 -8.45 -6.79
C PHE A 295 5.02 -9.85 -7.20
N GLN A 296 4.52 -10.82 -6.44
CA GLN A 296 4.79 -12.24 -6.67
C GLN A 296 3.56 -12.91 -7.26
N SER A 297 3.82 -13.94 -8.07
CA SER A 297 2.79 -14.87 -8.53
C SER A 297 2.42 -15.81 -7.37
N ARG A 298 1.40 -15.46 -6.59
CA ARG A 298 1.01 -16.18 -5.36
C ARG A 298 -0.45 -16.64 -5.33
N PHE A 299 -1.22 -16.35 -6.36
CA PHE A 299 -2.63 -16.79 -6.43
C PHE A 299 -2.74 -18.13 -7.12
N ASN A 300 -3.78 -18.89 -6.77
CA ASN A 300 -4.12 -20.11 -7.46
C ASN A 300 -4.76 -19.82 -8.81
N LEU A 301 -4.68 -20.76 -9.74
CA LEU A 301 -5.37 -20.67 -11.01
C LEU A 301 -6.87 -20.46 -10.80
N GLY A 302 -7.45 -19.52 -11.54
CA GLY A 302 -8.86 -19.19 -11.49
C GLY A 302 -9.77 -20.33 -11.97
N HIS A 303 -11.04 -20.25 -11.62
CA HIS A 303 -12.06 -21.27 -11.92
C HIS A 303 -13.09 -20.81 -12.94
N SER A 304 -12.88 -19.66 -13.59
CA SER A 304 -13.85 -19.03 -14.52
C SER A 304 -14.33 -19.95 -15.66
N GLN A 305 -13.49 -20.91 -16.06
CA GLN A 305 -13.84 -21.91 -17.08
C GLN A 305 -14.98 -22.86 -16.66
N ARG A 306 -15.33 -22.90 -15.38
CA ARG A 306 -16.42 -23.71 -14.83
C ARG A 306 -17.73 -22.92 -14.68
N LEU A 307 -17.67 -21.61 -14.89
CA LEU A 307 -18.83 -20.73 -14.79
C LEU A 307 -19.57 -20.70 -16.12
N SER A 308 -20.90 -20.61 -16.05
CA SER A 308 -21.76 -20.51 -17.22
C SER A 308 -21.68 -19.16 -17.92
N GLN A 309 -21.27 -18.12 -17.19
CA GLN A 309 -21.18 -16.75 -17.66
C GLN A 309 -19.72 -16.31 -17.71
N GLU A 310 -19.31 -15.66 -18.81
CA GLU A 310 -17.97 -15.12 -19.02
C GLU A 310 -17.90 -13.69 -18.47
N ARG A 311 -17.25 -13.52 -17.33
CA ARG A 311 -17.16 -12.22 -16.65
C ARG A 311 -15.94 -11.45 -17.12
N ILE A 312 -16.16 -10.22 -17.59
CA ILE A 312 -15.15 -9.28 -18.04
C ILE A 312 -14.82 -8.37 -16.85
N GLY A 313 -13.57 -8.31 -16.44
CA GLY A 313 -13.06 -7.32 -15.48
C GLY A 313 -12.56 -6.07 -16.19
N LEU A 314 -13.11 -4.90 -15.90
CA LEU A 314 -12.62 -3.62 -16.40
C LEU A 314 -11.99 -2.84 -15.25
N PHE A 315 -10.68 -2.69 -15.27
CA PHE A 315 -9.95 -1.94 -14.26
C PHE A 315 -9.80 -0.47 -14.68
N ILE A 316 -10.36 0.45 -13.89
CA ILE A 316 -10.47 1.87 -14.28
C ILE A 316 -9.58 2.82 -13.46
N GLU A 317 -8.77 2.31 -12.52
CA GLU A 317 -7.97 3.16 -11.63
C GLU A 317 -7.08 4.15 -12.37
N ASN A 318 -6.44 3.69 -13.45
CA ASN A 318 -5.51 4.49 -14.25
C ASN A 318 -6.17 5.11 -15.50
N MET A 319 -7.49 5.01 -15.66
CA MET A 319 -8.22 5.60 -16.78
C MET A 319 -8.72 7.01 -16.42
N THR A 320 -8.82 7.88 -17.42
CA THR A 320 -9.57 9.13 -17.29
C THR A 320 -11.07 8.84 -17.21
N ASP A 321 -11.85 9.80 -16.75
CA ASP A 321 -13.30 9.64 -16.62
C ASP A 321 -13.95 9.36 -17.98
N ASP A 322 -13.53 10.10 -19.02
CA ASP A 322 -14.03 9.89 -20.40
C ASP A 322 -13.67 8.50 -20.95
N GLU A 323 -12.43 8.02 -20.70
CA GLU A 323 -12.02 6.69 -21.11
C GLU A 323 -12.82 5.59 -20.41
N ALA A 324 -13.09 5.75 -19.11
CA ALA A 324 -13.91 4.83 -18.35
C ALA A 324 -15.34 4.75 -18.89
N HIS A 325 -15.99 5.90 -19.15
CA HIS A 325 -17.33 5.95 -19.74
C HIS A 325 -17.36 5.29 -21.13
N GLN A 326 -16.39 5.59 -22.00
CA GLN A 326 -16.32 4.99 -23.33
C GLN A 326 -16.10 3.47 -23.28
N ALA A 327 -15.28 2.99 -22.37
CA ALA A 327 -15.02 1.55 -22.20
C ALA A 327 -16.28 0.82 -21.69
N VAL A 328 -16.98 1.39 -20.71
CA VAL A 328 -18.22 0.82 -20.18
C VAL A 328 -19.30 0.77 -21.27
N GLU A 329 -19.48 1.84 -22.04
CA GLU A 329 -20.42 1.90 -23.16
C GLU A 329 -20.08 0.86 -24.24
N LEU A 330 -18.80 0.72 -24.60
CA LEU A 330 -18.35 -0.27 -25.57
C LEU A 330 -18.66 -1.71 -25.13
N ILE A 331 -18.43 -2.02 -23.85
CA ILE A 331 -18.71 -3.35 -23.30
C ILE A 331 -20.23 -3.56 -23.20
N TYR A 332 -21.00 -2.55 -22.79
CA TYR A 332 -22.46 -2.62 -22.78
C TYR A 332 -23.05 -3.05 -24.13
N GLN A 333 -22.62 -2.42 -25.23
CA GLN A 333 -23.07 -2.76 -26.58
C GLN A 333 -22.80 -4.23 -26.96
N ARG A 334 -21.80 -4.83 -26.32
CA ARG A 334 -21.51 -6.26 -26.43
C ARG A 334 -22.45 -7.10 -25.56
N LEU A 335 -22.64 -6.73 -24.27
CA LEU A 335 -23.47 -7.44 -23.32
C LEU A 335 -24.91 -7.54 -23.77
N VAL A 336 -25.50 -6.48 -24.36
CA VAL A 336 -26.87 -6.49 -24.93
C VAL A 336 -27.05 -7.58 -25.98
N LYS A 337 -25.99 -7.91 -26.72
CA LYS A 337 -26.05 -8.99 -27.74
C LYS A 337 -25.92 -10.39 -27.12
N LYS A 338 -25.37 -10.50 -25.90
CA LYS A 338 -25.09 -11.77 -25.22
C LYS A 338 -25.44 -11.71 -23.73
N PRO A 339 -26.64 -11.28 -23.33
CA PRO A 339 -26.95 -10.89 -21.96
C PRO A 339 -26.84 -12.03 -20.93
N ALA A 340 -27.03 -13.29 -21.36
CA ALA A 340 -26.91 -14.45 -20.48
C ALA A 340 -25.50 -15.06 -20.45
N ALA A 341 -24.65 -14.72 -21.43
CA ALA A 341 -23.35 -15.36 -21.62
C ALA A 341 -22.20 -14.53 -21.07
N GLU A 342 -22.30 -13.20 -21.07
CA GLU A 342 -21.24 -12.30 -20.68
C GLU A 342 -21.72 -11.36 -19.55
N ALA A 343 -20.78 -10.95 -18.66
CA ALA A 343 -21.01 -10.02 -17.55
C ALA A 343 -19.85 -9.04 -17.42
N LEU A 344 -20.07 -7.92 -16.75
CA LEU A 344 -19.06 -6.90 -16.49
C LEU A 344 -18.91 -6.65 -14.98
N THR A 345 -17.67 -6.68 -14.49
CA THR A 345 -17.29 -6.12 -13.18
C THR A 345 -16.30 -4.98 -13.39
N ILE A 346 -16.66 -3.79 -12.94
CA ILE A 346 -15.75 -2.63 -12.92
C ILE A 346 -14.92 -2.69 -11.65
N LEU A 347 -13.60 -2.71 -11.78
CA LEU A 347 -12.64 -2.88 -10.68
C LEU A 347 -11.90 -1.58 -10.41
N THR A 348 -11.67 -1.27 -9.14
CA THR A 348 -10.95 -0.07 -8.71
C THR A 348 -10.35 -0.26 -7.31
N TYR A 349 -9.37 0.58 -6.94
CA TYR A 349 -8.80 0.62 -5.57
C TYR A 349 -9.35 1.80 -4.77
N SER A 350 -9.51 2.97 -5.40
CA SER A 350 -9.85 4.21 -4.70
C SER A 350 -11.37 4.41 -4.55
N ILE A 351 -11.76 5.19 -3.54
CA ILE A 351 -13.16 5.60 -3.34
C ILE A 351 -13.60 6.51 -4.47
N GLU A 352 -12.72 7.37 -4.96
CA GLU A 352 -12.99 8.29 -6.05
C GLU A 352 -13.35 7.53 -7.33
N LYS A 353 -12.54 6.54 -7.71
CA LYS A 353 -12.80 5.71 -8.89
C LYS A 353 -14.01 4.78 -8.69
N MET A 354 -14.31 4.37 -7.45
CA MET A 354 -15.56 3.66 -7.16
C MET A 354 -16.80 4.53 -7.40
N GLN A 355 -16.72 5.83 -7.07
CA GLN A 355 -17.79 6.77 -7.41
C GLN A 355 -17.91 6.94 -8.92
N LEU A 356 -16.78 7.04 -9.64
CA LEU A 356 -16.78 7.07 -11.10
C LEU A 356 -17.41 5.80 -11.69
N ALA A 357 -17.05 4.61 -11.20
CA ALA A 357 -17.67 3.35 -11.66
C ALA A 357 -19.18 3.36 -11.49
N GLN A 358 -19.67 3.83 -10.34
CA GLN A 358 -21.09 3.95 -10.09
C GLN A 358 -21.76 5.00 -11.01
N ASN A 359 -21.09 6.11 -11.28
CA ASN A 359 -21.56 7.12 -12.23
C ASN A 359 -21.64 6.56 -13.65
N CYS A 360 -20.66 5.76 -14.10
CA CYS A 360 -20.69 5.09 -15.41
C CYS A 360 -21.94 4.19 -15.53
N ILE A 361 -22.23 3.38 -14.49
CA ILE A 361 -23.42 2.49 -14.48
C ILE A 361 -24.71 3.32 -14.50
N ASN A 362 -24.81 4.38 -13.71
CA ASN A 362 -25.99 5.25 -13.68
C ASN A 362 -26.21 5.95 -15.02
N GLN A 363 -25.16 6.50 -15.62
CA GLN A 363 -25.25 7.14 -16.93
C GLN A 363 -25.63 6.15 -18.03
N LEU A 364 -25.13 4.91 -17.96
CA LEU A 364 -25.55 3.86 -18.86
C LEU A 364 -27.06 3.59 -18.77
N LYS A 365 -27.61 3.52 -17.55
CA LYS A 365 -29.05 3.36 -17.30
C LYS A 365 -29.87 4.54 -17.85
N GLU A 366 -29.37 5.77 -17.67
CA GLU A 366 -30.04 6.98 -18.18
C GLU A 366 -30.06 7.01 -19.72
N ASN A 367 -28.91 6.71 -20.36
CA ASN A 367 -28.78 6.74 -21.82
C ASN A 367 -29.59 5.64 -22.53
N HIS A 368 -29.77 4.50 -21.87
CA HIS A 368 -30.42 3.31 -22.42
C HIS A 368 -31.67 2.90 -21.62
N GLN A 369 -32.45 3.91 -21.19
CA GLN A 369 -33.62 3.69 -20.34
C GLN A 369 -34.64 2.76 -21.02
N GLY A 370 -34.97 1.65 -20.35
CA GLY A 370 -35.92 0.65 -20.84
C GLY A 370 -35.36 -0.37 -21.84
N GLU A 371 -34.07 -0.27 -22.20
CA GLU A 371 -33.40 -1.23 -23.09
C GLU A 371 -32.88 -2.45 -22.33
N PHE A 372 -32.59 -2.32 -21.03
CA PHE A 372 -32.10 -3.40 -20.15
C PHE A 372 -32.49 -3.16 -18.68
N ILE A 373 -32.33 -4.22 -17.87
CA ILE A 373 -32.43 -4.17 -16.41
C ILE A 373 -31.16 -4.74 -15.83
N LEU A 374 -30.64 -4.14 -14.74
CA LEU A 374 -29.53 -4.75 -14.02
C LEU A 374 -29.97 -6.03 -13.30
N ALA A 375 -29.19 -7.07 -13.37
CA ALA A 375 -29.50 -8.35 -12.72
C ALA A 375 -29.73 -8.20 -11.20
N SER A 376 -28.99 -7.27 -10.55
CA SER A 376 -29.15 -6.93 -9.12
C SER A 376 -30.47 -6.23 -8.78
N GLU A 377 -31.18 -5.67 -9.76
CA GLU A 377 -32.44 -4.93 -9.60
C GLU A 377 -33.63 -5.70 -10.18
N ALA A 378 -33.40 -6.87 -10.78
CA ALA A 378 -34.43 -7.69 -11.36
C ALA A 378 -35.30 -8.29 -10.25
N PRO A 379 -36.64 -8.36 -10.46
CA PRO A 379 -37.51 -9.05 -9.53
C PRO A 379 -37.19 -10.56 -9.46
N ASP A 380 -37.49 -11.17 -8.33
CA ASP A 380 -37.32 -12.61 -8.15
C ASP A 380 -38.12 -13.40 -9.20
N GLU A 381 -37.62 -14.60 -9.60
CA GLU A 381 -38.25 -15.47 -10.61
C GLU A 381 -39.74 -15.71 -10.35
N VAL A 382 -40.17 -15.73 -9.08
CA VAL A 382 -41.57 -15.92 -8.68
C VAL A 382 -42.43 -14.69 -9.02
N GLU A 383 -41.92 -13.47 -8.86
CA GLU A 383 -42.62 -12.24 -9.24
C GLU A 383 -42.72 -12.08 -10.78
N GLU A 384 -41.70 -12.52 -11.50
CA GLU A 384 -41.62 -12.49 -12.95
C GLU A 384 -42.70 -13.40 -13.60
N ILE A 385 -42.89 -14.59 -13.03
CA ILE A 385 -43.94 -15.54 -13.49
C ILE A 385 -45.33 -14.97 -13.24
N LEU A 386 -45.52 -14.20 -12.18
CA LEU A 386 -46.82 -13.63 -11.83
C LEU A 386 -47.20 -12.35 -12.61
N THR A 387 -46.18 -11.66 -13.17
CA THR A 387 -46.40 -10.34 -13.81
C THR A 387 -46.37 -10.34 -15.33
N GLU A 388 -46.15 -11.50 -16.01
CA GLU A 388 -46.02 -11.60 -17.48
C GLU A 388 -45.02 -10.57 -18.08
N GLN A 389 -44.03 -10.12 -17.34
CA GLN A 389 -43.08 -9.11 -17.83
C GLN A 389 -41.96 -9.76 -18.65
N THR A 390 -42.03 -9.67 -19.88
CA THR A 390 -41.33 -9.00 -20.98
C THR A 390 -39.86 -9.30 -21.19
N SER A 391 -39.54 -9.58 -22.42
CA SER A 391 -38.27 -9.73 -23.17
C SER A 391 -37.15 -8.71 -22.96
N ILE A 392 -37.11 -7.91 -21.89
CA ILE A 392 -36.04 -6.96 -21.63
C ILE A 392 -34.82 -7.74 -21.10
N PRO A 393 -33.65 -7.63 -21.73
CA PRO A 393 -32.45 -8.36 -21.28
C PRO A 393 -32.03 -7.94 -19.88
N LYS A 394 -31.68 -8.94 -19.04
CA LYS A 394 -31.04 -8.72 -17.73
C LYS A 394 -29.55 -8.72 -17.96
N LEU A 395 -28.88 -7.61 -17.61
CA LEU A 395 -27.43 -7.47 -17.70
C LEU A 395 -26.80 -7.56 -16.31
N ASP A 396 -25.80 -8.39 -16.17
CA ASP A 396 -24.99 -8.49 -14.95
C ASP A 396 -23.79 -7.51 -15.06
N ILE A 397 -23.99 -6.32 -14.50
CA ILE A 397 -23.00 -5.24 -14.45
C ILE A 397 -22.90 -4.79 -13.00
N ASP A 398 -21.72 -4.90 -12.42
CA ASP A 398 -21.42 -4.45 -11.07
C ASP A 398 -20.10 -3.70 -10.97
N ALA A 399 -19.85 -3.04 -9.83
CA ALA A 399 -18.62 -2.37 -9.53
C ALA A 399 -18.09 -2.87 -8.18
N GLN A 400 -16.79 -3.15 -8.11
CA GLN A 400 -16.13 -3.69 -6.93
C GLN A 400 -14.87 -2.88 -6.60
N ARG A 401 -14.82 -2.42 -5.36
CA ARG A 401 -13.62 -1.80 -4.83
C ARG A 401 -12.74 -2.88 -4.18
N ILE A 402 -11.51 -2.99 -4.64
CA ILE A 402 -10.52 -3.92 -4.09
C ILE A 402 -9.77 -3.19 -2.98
N THR A 403 -9.87 -3.68 -1.75
CA THR A 403 -9.23 -3.09 -0.58
C THR A 403 -8.17 -4.01 0.03
N THR A 404 -8.17 -5.28 -0.35
CA THR A 404 -7.22 -6.28 0.16
C THR A 404 -6.79 -7.24 -0.95
N PRO A 405 -5.59 -7.87 -0.85
CA PRO A 405 -5.18 -8.93 -1.78
C PRO A 405 -6.11 -10.13 -1.80
N ALA A 406 -6.75 -10.44 -0.67
CA ALA A 406 -7.74 -11.51 -0.63
C ALA A 406 -8.99 -11.19 -1.46
N GLU A 407 -9.37 -9.91 -1.57
CA GLU A 407 -10.48 -9.48 -2.42
C GLU A 407 -10.11 -9.57 -3.90
N ILE A 408 -8.91 -9.16 -4.30
CA ILE A 408 -8.51 -9.30 -5.71
C ILE A 408 -8.50 -10.78 -6.10
N GLY A 409 -7.95 -11.67 -5.27
CA GLY A 409 -7.98 -13.12 -5.51
C GLY A 409 -9.39 -13.63 -5.74
N ARG A 410 -10.35 -13.24 -4.88
CA ARG A 410 -11.77 -13.63 -5.03
C ARG A 410 -12.42 -13.11 -6.33
N GLN A 411 -12.11 -11.87 -6.72
CA GLN A 411 -12.60 -11.33 -7.99
C GLN A 411 -12.03 -12.11 -9.18
N PHE A 412 -10.72 -12.34 -9.18
CA PHE A 412 -10.05 -13.04 -10.26
C PHE A 412 -10.43 -14.51 -10.39
N ASP A 413 -10.92 -15.15 -9.34
CA ASP A 413 -11.46 -16.52 -9.42
C ASP A 413 -12.62 -16.64 -10.42
N SER A 414 -13.41 -15.58 -10.61
CA SER A 414 -14.58 -15.54 -11.47
C SER A 414 -14.35 -14.85 -12.82
N LEU A 415 -13.29 -14.05 -12.96
CA LEU A 415 -13.02 -13.34 -14.20
C LEU A 415 -12.57 -14.27 -15.32
N ARG A 416 -13.06 -14.01 -16.52
CA ARG A 416 -12.65 -14.70 -17.74
C ARG A 416 -11.55 -13.96 -18.49
N ILE A 417 -11.54 -12.65 -18.39
CA ILE A 417 -10.59 -11.73 -19.00
C ILE A 417 -10.53 -10.45 -18.17
N VAL A 418 -9.38 -9.79 -18.15
CA VAL A 418 -9.23 -8.48 -17.51
C VAL A 418 -8.73 -7.44 -18.50
N ILE A 419 -9.26 -6.22 -18.37
CA ILE A 419 -8.93 -5.06 -19.20
C ILE A 419 -8.24 -4.04 -18.28
N ASP A 420 -6.95 -3.79 -18.51
CA ASP A 420 -6.13 -2.73 -17.88
C ASP A 420 -5.68 -1.77 -19.00
N TRP A 421 -6.57 -0.85 -19.38
CA TRP A 421 -6.40 -0.01 -20.57
C TRP A 421 -5.95 1.42 -20.25
N GLY A 422 -5.56 1.71 -19.03
CA GLY A 422 -5.00 3.01 -18.63
C GLY A 422 -3.69 3.35 -19.38
N PRO A 423 -3.26 4.63 -19.33
CA PRO A 423 -1.97 5.05 -19.91
C PRO A 423 -0.76 4.43 -19.20
N THR A 424 -0.92 4.05 -17.95
CA THR A 424 0.04 3.26 -17.17
C THR A 424 -0.63 1.97 -16.72
N VAL A 425 0.08 0.86 -16.85
CA VAL A 425 -0.42 -0.45 -16.44
C VAL A 425 -0.34 -0.62 -14.91
N ASP A 426 -1.27 -1.37 -14.35
CA ASP A 426 -1.17 -1.81 -12.96
C ASP A 426 -0.44 -3.16 -12.88
N GLU A 427 0.80 -3.11 -12.42
CA GLU A 427 1.66 -4.30 -12.37
C GLU A 427 1.11 -5.38 -11.43
N PHE A 428 0.51 -4.99 -10.29
CA PHE A 428 -0.10 -5.94 -9.36
C PHE A 428 -1.28 -6.67 -10.00
N LEU A 429 -2.16 -5.94 -10.68
CA LEU A 429 -3.27 -6.51 -11.42
C LEU A 429 -2.76 -7.48 -12.50
N GLN A 430 -1.73 -7.08 -13.27
CA GLN A 430 -1.17 -7.89 -14.35
C GLN A 430 -0.52 -9.18 -13.84
N ILE A 431 0.28 -9.11 -12.77
CA ILE A 431 0.88 -10.31 -12.17
C ILE A 431 -0.18 -11.19 -11.52
N THR A 432 -1.25 -10.59 -10.97
CA THR A 432 -2.41 -11.35 -10.48
C THR A 432 -3.10 -12.11 -11.62
N ALA A 433 -3.29 -11.46 -12.77
CA ALA A 433 -3.87 -12.10 -13.96
C ALA A 433 -3.01 -13.27 -14.45
N ILE A 434 -1.68 -13.10 -14.52
CA ILE A 434 -0.74 -14.19 -14.81
C ILE A 434 -0.89 -15.32 -13.79
N SER A 435 -0.90 -14.99 -12.49
CA SER A 435 -1.00 -15.96 -11.40
C SER A 435 -2.29 -16.77 -11.44
N THR A 436 -3.39 -16.16 -11.88
CA THR A 436 -4.71 -16.79 -12.01
C THR A 436 -4.97 -17.39 -13.40
N GLY A 437 -4.08 -17.16 -14.36
CA GLY A 437 -4.15 -17.67 -15.73
C GLY A 437 -5.22 -16.98 -16.57
N ILE A 438 -5.42 -15.68 -16.38
CA ILE A 438 -6.47 -14.89 -17.04
C ILE A 438 -5.85 -13.99 -18.11
N PRO A 439 -6.31 -14.04 -19.38
CA PRO A 439 -5.82 -13.18 -20.44
C PRO A 439 -6.12 -11.70 -20.17
N GLN A 440 -5.26 -10.83 -20.70
CA GLN A 440 -5.24 -9.41 -20.40
C GLN A 440 -5.39 -8.57 -21.67
N LEU A 441 -6.14 -7.47 -21.59
CA LEU A 441 -6.19 -6.46 -22.66
C LEU A 441 -5.54 -5.19 -22.13
N CYS A 442 -4.49 -4.71 -22.80
CA CYS A 442 -3.72 -3.54 -22.41
C CYS A 442 -3.59 -2.55 -23.55
N ARG A 443 -3.42 -1.27 -23.22
CA ARG A 443 -3.23 -0.21 -24.23
C ARG A 443 -1.86 -0.27 -24.91
N GLN A 444 -0.82 -0.66 -24.15
CA GLN A 444 0.57 -0.61 -24.60
C GLN A 444 1.29 -1.92 -24.29
N THR A 445 2.36 -2.18 -25.03
CA THR A 445 3.27 -3.28 -24.75
C THR A 445 3.95 -3.10 -23.40
N ASN A 446 4.07 -4.19 -22.65
CA ASN A 446 4.75 -4.24 -21.35
C ASN A 446 5.41 -5.62 -21.18
N ARG A 447 6.11 -5.84 -20.06
CA ARG A 447 6.82 -7.10 -19.80
C ARG A 447 5.87 -8.26 -19.48
N GLN A 448 4.73 -7.96 -18.86
CA GLN A 448 3.80 -8.95 -18.33
C GLN A 448 2.90 -9.51 -19.43
N VAL A 449 2.61 -8.70 -20.46
CA VAL A 449 1.66 -9.07 -21.50
C VAL A 449 2.37 -9.19 -22.85
N LYS A 450 2.28 -10.36 -23.46
CA LYS A 450 2.74 -10.63 -24.81
C LYS A 450 1.57 -10.80 -25.75
N ASP A 451 1.58 -9.96 -26.79
CA ASP A 451 0.50 -9.85 -27.76
C ASP A 451 0.12 -11.19 -28.39
N TYR A 452 -1.16 -11.51 -28.39
CA TYR A 452 -1.78 -12.77 -28.86
C TYR A 452 -1.27 -14.04 -28.14
N GLN A 453 -0.59 -13.91 -27.01
CA GLN A 453 -0.22 -15.06 -26.15
C GLN A 453 -1.02 -15.05 -24.85
N ASN A 454 -0.70 -14.19 -23.91
CA ASN A 454 -1.47 -14.04 -22.67
C ASN A 454 -2.27 -12.74 -22.60
N GLY A 455 -2.38 -12.03 -23.70
CA GLY A 455 -3.19 -10.82 -23.82
C GLY A 455 -3.22 -10.30 -25.25
N VAL A 456 -3.90 -9.19 -25.45
CA VAL A 456 -3.91 -8.42 -26.70
C VAL A 456 -3.62 -6.97 -26.42
N ILE A 457 -2.73 -6.38 -27.22
CA ILE A 457 -2.44 -4.95 -27.15
C ILE A 457 -3.51 -4.23 -27.97
N CYS A 458 -4.23 -3.32 -27.31
CA CYS A 458 -5.35 -2.56 -27.85
C CYS A 458 -5.01 -1.07 -27.87
N PRO A 459 -4.32 -0.54 -28.89
CA PRO A 459 -3.91 0.88 -28.96
C PRO A 459 -5.08 1.86 -28.88
N THR A 460 -6.24 1.48 -29.43
CA THR A 460 -7.47 2.26 -29.35
C THR A 460 -8.55 1.52 -28.55
N ILE A 461 -9.49 2.28 -28.01
CA ILE A 461 -10.57 1.70 -27.20
C ILE A 461 -11.45 0.72 -28.02
N SER A 462 -11.60 0.94 -29.32
CA SER A 462 -12.32 0.04 -30.22
C SER A 462 -11.64 -1.32 -30.40
N ASP A 463 -10.31 -1.39 -30.23
CA ASP A 463 -9.56 -2.64 -30.37
C ASP A 463 -9.86 -3.61 -29.20
N ILE A 464 -10.40 -3.09 -28.09
CA ILE A 464 -10.86 -3.91 -26.94
C ILE A 464 -11.86 -4.98 -27.42
N ASN A 465 -12.81 -4.64 -28.33
CA ASN A 465 -13.76 -5.62 -28.85
C ASN A 465 -13.08 -6.75 -29.60
N GLN A 466 -12.03 -6.45 -30.39
CA GLN A 466 -11.28 -7.48 -31.09
C GLN A 466 -10.54 -8.40 -30.10
N GLY A 467 -9.96 -7.84 -29.04
CA GLY A 467 -9.32 -8.62 -27.99
C GLY A 467 -10.32 -9.51 -27.22
N LEU A 468 -11.49 -8.99 -26.90
CA LEU A 468 -12.59 -9.76 -26.31
C LEU A 468 -13.05 -10.90 -27.21
N ASP A 469 -13.24 -10.64 -28.51
CA ASP A 469 -13.62 -11.68 -29.49
C ASP A 469 -12.54 -12.75 -29.64
N TYR A 470 -11.27 -12.38 -29.57
CA TYR A 470 -10.16 -13.33 -29.66
C TYR A 470 -10.20 -14.35 -28.52
N PHE A 471 -10.38 -13.92 -27.29
CA PHE A 471 -10.33 -14.81 -26.13
C PHE A 471 -11.69 -15.41 -25.74
N LEU A 472 -12.78 -14.64 -25.79
CA LEU A 472 -14.12 -15.12 -25.42
C LEU A 472 -14.82 -15.87 -26.57
N GLY A 473 -14.47 -15.54 -27.81
CA GLY A 473 -15.01 -16.23 -28.99
C GLY A 473 -14.40 -17.61 -29.27
N ASN A 474 -13.26 -17.94 -28.66
CA ASN A 474 -12.52 -19.16 -28.94
C ASN A 474 -11.78 -19.70 -27.71
N LEU A 475 -12.33 -20.74 -27.10
CA LEU A 475 -11.76 -21.42 -25.95
C LEU A 475 -10.31 -21.90 -26.17
N LYS A 476 -9.93 -22.19 -27.42
CA LYS A 476 -8.54 -22.59 -27.74
C LYS A 476 -7.56 -21.45 -27.45
N HIS A 477 -7.91 -20.22 -27.82
CA HIS A 477 -7.03 -19.07 -27.57
C HIS A 477 -6.92 -18.79 -26.07
N TRP A 478 -8.04 -18.90 -25.34
CA TRP A 478 -8.02 -18.76 -23.89
C TRP A 478 -7.15 -19.83 -23.21
N ASN A 479 -7.28 -21.11 -23.62
CA ASN A 479 -6.42 -22.17 -23.09
C ASN A 479 -4.95 -22.00 -23.44
N GLN A 480 -4.62 -21.45 -24.61
CA GLN A 480 -3.25 -21.11 -24.98
C GLN A 480 -2.69 -20.01 -24.08
N SER A 481 -3.48 -18.99 -23.77
CA SER A 481 -3.12 -17.94 -22.80
C SER A 481 -2.81 -18.54 -21.43
N LEU A 482 -3.69 -19.39 -20.92
CA LEU A 482 -3.49 -20.08 -19.64
C LEU A 482 -2.16 -20.85 -19.59
N VAL A 483 -1.83 -21.61 -20.65
CA VAL A 483 -0.56 -22.36 -20.72
C VAL A 483 0.64 -21.40 -20.71
N TYR A 484 0.54 -20.27 -21.40
CA TYR A 484 1.59 -19.27 -21.41
C TYR A 484 1.76 -18.61 -20.04
N ASP A 485 0.66 -18.25 -19.37
CA ASP A 485 0.68 -17.68 -18.03
C ASP A 485 1.31 -18.64 -17.01
N VAL A 486 1.02 -19.94 -17.08
CA VAL A 486 1.67 -20.96 -16.23
C VAL A 486 3.20 -20.97 -16.42
N GLN A 487 3.70 -20.72 -17.65
CA GLN A 487 5.14 -20.57 -17.87
C GLN A 487 5.71 -19.29 -17.26
N LEU A 488 4.94 -18.17 -17.33
CA LEU A 488 5.35 -16.90 -16.76
C LEU A 488 5.31 -16.90 -15.23
N MET A 489 4.38 -17.63 -14.61
CA MET A 489 4.25 -17.72 -13.14
C MET A 489 5.58 -18.02 -12.46
N ASN A 490 6.40 -18.87 -13.06
CA ASN A 490 7.70 -19.22 -12.51
C ASN A 490 8.63 -18.00 -12.41
N GLN A 491 8.56 -17.04 -13.33
CA GLN A 491 9.44 -15.85 -13.35
C GLN A 491 9.11 -14.87 -12.22
N TYR A 492 7.87 -14.93 -11.71
CA TYR A 492 7.36 -14.09 -10.62
C TYR A 492 7.21 -14.88 -9.31
N SER A 493 7.73 -16.10 -9.25
CA SER A 493 7.72 -16.88 -8.01
C SER A 493 8.70 -16.30 -6.99
N ALA A 494 8.40 -16.45 -5.69
CA ALA A 494 9.29 -16.02 -4.61
C ALA A 494 10.71 -16.59 -4.76
N ALA A 495 10.83 -17.86 -5.19
CA ALA A 495 12.11 -18.54 -5.39
C ALA A 495 12.95 -17.89 -6.52
N GLU A 496 12.32 -17.54 -7.64
CA GLU A 496 13.01 -16.89 -8.75
C GLU A 496 13.40 -15.44 -8.39
N LEU A 497 12.51 -14.69 -7.70
CA LEU A 497 12.85 -13.38 -7.18
C LEU A 497 14.02 -13.46 -6.20
N MET A 498 14.06 -14.47 -5.34
CA MET A 498 15.19 -14.69 -4.43
C MET A 498 16.49 -14.99 -5.17
N THR A 499 16.44 -15.71 -6.29
CA THR A 499 17.62 -15.97 -7.15
C THR A 499 18.18 -14.66 -7.71
N LYS A 500 17.32 -13.71 -8.10
CA LYS A 500 17.74 -12.36 -8.51
C LYS A 500 18.42 -11.62 -7.37
N TRP A 501 17.86 -11.64 -6.16
CA TRP A 501 18.46 -11.07 -4.97
C TRP A 501 19.84 -11.64 -4.66
N GLN A 502 19.99 -12.97 -4.68
CA GLN A 502 21.26 -13.64 -4.45
C GLN A 502 22.33 -13.26 -5.49
N THR A 503 21.92 -12.95 -6.72
CA THR A 503 22.82 -12.47 -7.77
C THR A 503 23.31 -11.05 -7.49
N LEU A 504 22.45 -10.21 -6.91
CA LEU A 504 22.81 -8.84 -6.50
C LEU A 504 23.76 -8.82 -5.31
N PHE A 505 23.53 -9.69 -4.33
CA PHE A 505 24.35 -9.80 -3.13
C PHE A 505 25.75 -10.41 -3.37
N LYS A 506 26.00 -11.03 -4.51
CA LYS A 506 27.29 -11.58 -4.90
C LYS A 506 28.20 -10.59 -5.64
N LYS A 507 27.67 -9.45 -6.00
CA LYS A 507 28.41 -8.37 -6.71
C LYS A 507 28.99 -7.37 -5.72
#